data_bf609846d2d21b35b4043102744ec878
#
_entry.id   bf609846d2d21b35b4043102744ec878
#
_cell.length_a   1.000
_cell.length_b   1.000
_cell.length_c   1.000
_cell.angle_alpha   90.00
_cell.angle_beta   90.00
_cell.angle_gamma   90.00
#
_symmetry.space_group_name_H-M   'P 1'
#
loop_
_entity.id
_entity.type
_entity.pdbx_description
1 polymer ?
#
loop_
_entity_poly.entity_id
_entity_poly.type
_entity_poly.pdbx_seq_one_letter_code
_entity_poly.pdbx_strand_id
1 'polypeptide(L)'
;MDTQWIVTEIDGKVASIATDYRNFARIAAEVAALPPEETGTIGTRKISTPELLEFAQFLSWDDLRLFGTPFQQKVWKTLYELPHRLYSYTELAALAGVPQGVRAVAHATALNPVAYVIPCHLIIPKESMDKAKEIRATAEKTLFKGSDLYLLDSIDVGAYAYGPELKRELIKL
;
A
#
# COMPACT_ATOMS: atom_id res chain seq x y z
N MET A 1 8.73 16.36 1.06
CA MET A 1 7.45 16.29 0.30
C MET A 1 6.28 16.73 1.19
N ASP A 2 5.49 17.66 0.73
CA ASP A 2 4.37 18.27 1.47
C ASP A 2 3.03 17.56 1.24
N THR A 3 3.04 16.23 1.12
CA THR A 3 1.81 15.47 0.95
C THR A 3 1.02 15.47 2.25
N GLN A 4 -0.24 15.89 2.16
CA GLN A 4 -1.21 15.79 3.25
C GLN A 4 -1.97 14.46 3.13
N TRP A 5 -2.07 13.75 4.23
CA TRP A 5 -2.78 12.49 4.32
C TRP A 5 -4.05 12.66 5.15
N ILE A 6 -5.13 12.05 4.69
CA ILE A 6 -6.41 12.02 5.40
C ILE A 6 -6.54 10.65 6.06
N VAL A 7 -6.55 10.63 7.37
CA VAL A 7 -6.81 9.45 8.17
C VAL A 7 -8.30 9.42 8.53
N THR A 8 -8.98 8.35 8.17
CA THR A 8 -10.37 8.09 8.58
C THR A 8 -10.38 7.00 9.62
N GLU A 9 -11.01 7.26 10.75
CA GLU A 9 -11.09 6.34 11.90
C GLU A 9 -12.54 6.05 12.26
N ILE A 10 -12.78 4.86 12.78
CA ILE A 10 -14.06 4.42 13.34
C ILE A 10 -13.78 3.93 14.76
N ASP A 11 -14.26 4.68 15.75
CA ASP A 11 -14.01 4.39 17.17
C ASP A 11 -12.53 4.12 17.50
N GLY A 12 -11.64 4.93 16.92
CA GLY A 12 -10.20 4.82 17.13
C GLY A 12 -9.48 3.79 16.26
N LYS A 13 -10.19 2.99 15.45
CA LYS A 13 -9.57 2.09 14.48
C LYS A 13 -9.47 2.75 13.11
N VAL A 14 -8.33 2.56 12.45
CA VAL A 14 -8.06 3.18 11.14
C VAL A 14 -8.77 2.41 10.03
N ALA A 15 -9.64 3.10 9.31
CA ALA A 15 -10.38 2.56 8.17
C ALA A 15 -9.79 3.01 6.81
N SER A 16 -9.11 4.16 6.78
CA SER A 16 -8.46 4.67 5.55
C SER A 16 -7.30 5.62 5.88
N ILE A 17 -6.28 5.55 5.05
CA ILE A 17 -5.24 6.57 4.90
C ILE A 17 -5.10 6.84 3.42
N ALA A 18 -5.36 8.07 2.99
CA ALA A 18 -5.37 8.47 1.58
C ALA A 18 -4.99 9.95 1.43
N THR A 19 -4.66 10.38 0.22
CA THR A 19 -4.35 11.80 -0.05
C THR A 19 -5.59 12.65 -0.32
N ASP A 20 -6.76 12.02 -0.37
CA ASP A 20 -8.06 12.65 -0.58
C ASP A 20 -9.19 11.87 0.13
N TYR A 21 -10.43 12.33 -0.01
CA TYR A 21 -11.60 11.70 0.61
C TYR A 21 -12.24 10.57 -0.23
N ARG A 22 -11.51 9.97 -1.18
CA ARG A 22 -12.06 8.95 -2.11
C ARG A 22 -12.70 7.74 -1.42
N ASN A 23 -12.22 7.36 -0.24
CA ASN A 23 -12.74 6.23 0.51
C ASN A 23 -13.85 6.61 1.50
N PHE A 24 -14.02 7.91 1.81
CA PHE A 24 -14.91 8.35 2.88
C PHE A 24 -16.36 7.97 2.65
N ALA A 25 -16.91 8.24 1.47
CA ALA A 25 -18.31 7.95 1.17
C ALA A 25 -18.60 6.44 1.22
N ARG A 26 -17.66 5.61 0.73
CA ARG A 26 -17.77 4.16 0.79
C ARG A 26 -17.74 3.67 2.25
N ILE A 27 -16.81 4.14 3.04
CA ILE A 27 -16.70 3.79 4.46
C ILE A 27 -17.96 4.22 5.22
N ALA A 28 -18.47 5.42 4.99
CA ALA A 28 -19.70 5.91 5.61
C ALA A 28 -20.90 5.01 5.26
N ALA A 29 -21.00 4.58 4.01
CA ALA A 29 -22.07 3.67 3.57
C ALA A 29 -21.94 2.28 4.23
N GLU A 30 -20.72 1.74 4.33
CA GLU A 30 -20.46 0.47 5.02
C GLU A 30 -20.82 0.53 6.51
N VAL A 31 -20.44 1.60 7.20
CA VAL A 31 -20.79 1.80 8.61
C VAL A 31 -22.30 1.94 8.79
N ALA A 32 -22.98 2.69 7.90
CA ALA A 32 -24.44 2.83 7.94
C ALA A 32 -25.19 1.52 7.69
N ALA A 33 -24.58 0.56 7.01
CA ALA A 33 -25.14 -0.77 6.75
C ALA A 33 -24.93 -1.76 7.90
N LEU A 34 -24.09 -1.43 8.89
CA LEU A 34 -23.84 -2.30 10.05
C LEU A 34 -25.06 -2.35 10.97
N PRO A 35 -25.24 -3.45 11.74
CA PRO A 35 -26.19 -3.48 12.84
C PRO A 35 -25.95 -2.35 13.85
N PRO A 36 -26.99 -1.82 14.52
CA PRO A 36 -26.83 -0.71 15.45
C PRO A 36 -25.76 -0.89 16.53
N GLU A 37 -25.56 -2.11 16.98
CA GLU A 37 -24.56 -2.50 18.00
C GLU A 37 -23.11 -2.50 17.45
N GLU A 38 -22.94 -2.53 16.14
CA GLU A 38 -21.65 -2.54 15.46
C GLU A 38 -21.31 -1.20 14.78
N THR A 39 -22.24 -0.27 14.77
CA THR A 39 -21.99 1.08 14.21
C THR A 39 -21.06 1.85 15.13
N GLY A 40 -20.19 2.67 14.52
CA GLY A 40 -19.25 3.49 15.24
C GLY A 40 -19.25 4.93 14.75
N THR A 41 -18.59 5.79 15.49
CA THR A 41 -18.40 7.20 15.11
C THR A 41 -17.23 7.33 14.14
N ILE A 42 -17.50 7.92 12.96
CA ILE A 42 -16.48 8.18 11.95
C ILE A 42 -15.85 9.55 12.23
N GLY A 43 -14.53 9.58 12.32
CA GLY A 43 -13.74 10.80 12.40
C GLY A 43 -12.68 10.87 11.29
N THR A 44 -12.32 12.08 10.89
CA THR A 44 -11.23 12.33 9.96
C THR A 44 -10.26 13.34 10.51
N ARG A 45 -8.98 13.18 10.19
CA ARG A 45 -7.94 14.16 10.48
C ARG A 45 -6.89 14.17 9.38
N LYS A 46 -6.20 15.30 9.26
CA LYS A 46 -5.11 15.47 8.29
C LYS A 46 -3.78 15.35 9.02
N ILE A 47 -2.85 14.63 8.41
CA ILE A 47 -1.47 14.50 8.90
C ILE A 47 -0.48 14.71 7.74
N SER A 48 0.71 15.14 8.07
CA SER A 48 1.85 15.24 7.14
C SER A 48 2.50 13.87 6.91
N THR A 49 3.39 13.77 5.93
CA THR A 49 4.15 12.53 5.72
C THR A 49 5.02 12.13 6.93
N PRO A 50 5.76 13.03 7.58
CA PRO A 50 6.49 12.67 8.81
C PRO A 50 5.58 12.12 9.91
N GLU A 51 4.43 12.74 10.14
CA GLU A 51 3.43 12.25 11.12
C GLU A 51 2.86 10.88 10.72
N LEU A 52 2.66 10.63 9.41
CA LEU A 52 2.26 9.30 8.93
C LEU A 52 3.31 8.23 9.25
N LEU A 53 4.59 8.53 9.00
CA LEU A 53 5.69 7.60 9.29
C LEU A 53 5.77 7.24 10.77
N GLU A 54 5.63 8.24 11.63
CA GLU A 54 5.60 8.05 13.09
C GLU A 54 4.36 7.23 13.49
N PHE A 55 3.19 7.63 13.03
CA PHE A 55 1.92 6.96 13.32
C PHE A 55 1.91 5.50 12.89
N ALA A 56 2.43 5.20 11.68
CA ALA A 56 2.47 3.85 11.13
C ALA A 56 3.29 2.86 11.98
N GLN A 57 4.30 3.34 12.69
CA GLN A 57 5.14 2.49 13.56
C GLN A 57 4.37 1.87 14.73
N PHE A 58 3.28 2.52 15.15
CA PHE A 58 2.47 2.09 16.30
C PHE A 58 1.21 1.33 15.88
N LEU A 59 0.91 1.25 14.57
CA LEU A 59 -0.27 0.54 14.08
C LEU A 59 0.02 -0.94 13.88
N SER A 60 -0.81 -1.77 14.52
CA SER A 60 -0.91 -3.20 14.24
C SER A 60 -2.09 -3.49 13.31
N TRP A 61 -2.18 -4.71 12.80
CA TRP A 61 -3.32 -5.14 12.00
C TRP A 61 -4.65 -4.99 12.74
N ASP A 62 -4.64 -5.24 14.04
CA ASP A 62 -5.84 -5.16 14.89
C ASP A 62 -6.32 -3.73 15.13
N ASP A 63 -5.48 -2.74 14.84
CA ASP A 63 -5.85 -1.31 14.88
C ASP A 63 -6.58 -0.84 13.61
N LEU A 64 -6.72 -1.73 12.62
CA LEU A 64 -7.39 -1.45 11.36
C LEU A 64 -8.84 -1.93 11.37
N ARG A 65 -9.73 -1.15 10.77
CA ARG A 65 -11.12 -1.53 10.50
C ARG A 65 -11.35 -1.50 8.99
N LEU A 66 -11.20 -2.67 8.34
CA LEU A 66 -11.21 -2.79 6.89
C LEU A 66 -12.56 -3.31 6.38
N PHE A 67 -13.06 -2.66 5.34
CA PHE A 67 -14.23 -3.07 4.58
C PHE A 67 -13.79 -3.53 3.19
N GLY A 68 -14.02 -4.79 2.91
CA GLY A 68 -13.67 -5.41 1.64
C GLY A 68 -14.10 -6.86 1.61
N THR A 69 -14.07 -7.45 0.43
CA THR A 69 -14.35 -8.88 0.26
C THR A 69 -13.31 -9.72 1.02
N PRO A 70 -13.62 -10.99 1.38
CA PRO A 70 -12.64 -11.88 1.99
C PRO A 70 -11.35 -12.01 1.18
N PHE A 71 -11.46 -12.00 -0.15
CA PHE A 71 -10.32 -12.03 -1.05
C PHE A 71 -9.46 -10.76 -0.96
N GLN A 72 -10.08 -9.58 -0.97
CA GLN A 72 -9.38 -8.31 -0.81
C GLN A 72 -8.66 -8.24 0.54
N GLN A 73 -9.34 -8.60 1.63
CA GLN A 73 -8.74 -8.62 2.96
C GLN A 73 -7.56 -9.59 3.05
N LYS A 74 -7.64 -10.74 2.40
CA LYS A 74 -6.52 -11.69 2.31
C LYS A 74 -5.31 -11.09 1.58
N VAL A 75 -5.52 -10.39 0.48
CA VAL A 75 -4.44 -9.72 -0.25
C VAL A 75 -3.83 -8.61 0.61
N TRP A 76 -4.65 -7.79 1.26
CA TRP A 76 -4.18 -6.71 2.13
C TRP A 76 -3.41 -7.24 3.34
N LYS A 77 -3.87 -8.34 3.94
CA LYS A 77 -3.16 -9.00 5.04
C LYS A 77 -1.79 -9.54 4.59
N THR A 78 -1.76 -10.17 3.42
CA THR A 78 -0.50 -10.63 2.82
C THR A 78 0.48 -9.47 2.63
N LEU A 79 0.03 -8.36 2.03
CA LEU A 79 0.83 -7.14 1.86
C LEU A 79 1.37 -6.61 3.19
N TYR A 80 0.50 -6.52 4.20
CA TYR A 80 0.87 -6.02 5.53
C TYR A 80 1.98 -6.85 6.19
N GLU A 81 1.97 -8.16 5.98
CA GLU A 81 2.92 -9.12 6.58
C GLU A 81 4.25 -9.24 5.81
N LEU A 82 4.35 -8.65 4.60
CA LEU A 82 5.56 -8.75 3.80
C LEU A 82 6.74 -7.98 4.39
N PRO A 83 7.95 -8.56 4.35
CA PRO A 83 9.18 -7.81 4.58
C PRO A 83 9.30 -6.61 3.64
N HIS A 84 9.90 -5.51 4.11
CA HIS A 84 10.04 -4.27 3.35
C HIS A 84 11.06 -4.41 2.21
N ARG A 85 10.57 -4.80 1.03
CA ARG A 85 11.32 -4.82 -0.24
C ARG A 85 10.34 -4.72 -1.41
N LEU A 86 10.86 -4.56 -2.61
CA LEU A 86 10.04 -4.60 -3.82
C LEU A 86 9.60 -6.04 -4.14
N TYR A 87 8.38 -6.16 -4.62
CA TYR A 87 7.76 -7.40 -5.12
C TYR A 87 7.09 -7.14 -6.46
N SER A 88 7.05 -8.14 -7.32
CA SER A 88 6.17 -8.10 -8.49
C SER A 88 4.74 -8.50 -8.12
N TYR A 89 3.76 -8.12 -8.95
CA TYR A 89 2.38 -8.61 -8.82
C TYR A 89 2.30 -10.14 -8.91
N THR A 90 3.17 -10.76 -9.71
CA THR A 90 3.26 -12.23 -9.82
C THR A 90 3.75 -12.86 -8.51
N GLU A 91 4.77 -12.30 -7.88
CA GLU A 91 5.25 -12.74 -6.57
C GLU A 91 4.17 -12.58 -5.50
N LEU A 92 3.47 -11.44 -5.48
CA LEU A 92 2.40 -11.20 -4.54
C LEU A 92 1.25 -12.20 -4.70
N ALA A 93 0.86 -12.53 -5.93
CA ALA A 93 -0.19 -13.52 -6.21
C ALA A 93 0.20 -14.91 -5.66
N ALA A 94 1.44 -15.32 -5.85
CA ALA A 94 1.96 -16.58 -5.30
C ALA A 94 1.94 -16.57 -3.77
N LEU A 95 2.41 -15.49 -3.14
CA LEU A 95 2.43 -15.33 -1.68
C LEU A 95 1.02 -15.28 -1.08
N ALA A 96 0.06 -14.72 -1.78
CA ALA A 96 -1.35 -14.72 -1.39
C ALA A 96 -2.04 -16.08 -1.62
N GLY A 97 -1.34 -17.07 -2.17
CA GLY A 97 -1.87 -18.42 -2.44
C GLY A 97 -2.76 -18.52 -3.67
N VAL A 98 -2.68 -17.57 -4.59
CA VAL A 98 -3.49 -17.51 -5.83
C VAL A 98 -2.60 -17.19 -7.05
N PRO A 99 -1.59 -18.03 -7.36
CA PRO A 99 -0.61 -17.73 -8.40
C PRO A 99 -1.21 -17.49 -9.79
N GLN A 100 -2.39 -18.04 -10.08
CA GLN A 100 -3.11 -17.82 -11.33
C GLN A 100 -3.97 -16.53 -11.31
N GLY A 101 -4.11 -15.90 -10.16
CA GLY A 101 -4.99 -14.74 -9.94
C GLY A 101 -4.27 -13.39 -9.98
N VAL A 102 -3.18 -13.22 -10.74
CA VAL A 102 -2.36 -12.00 -10.75
C VAL A 102 -3.19 -10.74 -11.00
N ARG A 103 -4.13 -10.78 -11.95
CA ARG A 103 -5.01 -9.64 -12.26
C ARG A 103 -5.94 -9.29 -11.10
N ALA A 104 -6.55 -10.31 -10.47
CA ALA A 104 -7.43 -10.10 -9.31
C ALA A 104 -6.66 -9.56 -8.10
N VAL A 105 -5.44 -10.05 -7.88
CA VAL A 105 -4.54 -9.55 -6.84
C VAL A 105 -4.12 -8.11 -7.10
N ALA A 106 -3.79 -7.76 -8.34
CA ALA A 106 -3.46 -6.38 -8.73
C ALA A 106 -4.65 -5.43 -8.49
N HIS A 107 -5.87 -5.87 -8.82
CA HIS A 107 -7.09 -5.10 -8.56
C HIS A 107 -7.32 -4.89 -7.05
N ALA A 108 -7.21 -5.95 -6.25
CA ALA A 108 -7.33 -5.85 -4.79
C ALA A 108 -6.25 -4.92 -4.19
N THR A 109 -5.02 -4.99 -4.71
CA THR A 109 -3.91 -4.10 -4.31
C THR A 109 -4.25 -2.63 -4.60
N ALA A 110 -4.82 -2.34 -5.77
CA ALA A 110 -5.24 -0.98 -6.14
C ALA A 110 -6.37 -0.42 -5.26
N LEU A 111 -7.17 -1.29 -4.65
CA LEU A 111 -8.27 -0.92 -3.75
C LEU A 111 -7.86 -0.86 -2.28
N ASN A 112 -6.58 -1.01 -1.95
CA ASN A 112 -6.06 -0.86 -0.59
C ASN A 112 -6.51 0.48 0.01
N PRO A 113 -7.27 0.47 1.13
CA PRO A 113 -7.78 1.70 1.72
C PRO A 113 -6.78 2.38 2.66
N VAL A 114 -5.73 1.69 3.11
CA VAL A 114 -4.79 2.19 4.14
C VAL A 114 -3.39 2.30 3.53
N ALA A 115 -3.18 3.38 2.79
CA ALA A 115 -1.91 3.65 2.14
C ALA A 115 -0.75 3.66 3.14
N TYR A 116 0.42 3.23 2.69
CA TYR A 116 1.67 3.11 3.43
C TYR A 116 1.67 1.99 4.49
N VAL A 117 0.71 1.95 5.40
CA VAL A 117 0.60 0.90 6.45
C VAL A 117 0.40 -0.47 5.82
N ILE A 118 -0.48 -0.57 4.81
CA ILE A 118 -0.56 -1.73 3.92
C ILE A 118 0.27 -1.35 2.67
N PRO A 119 1.47 -1.90 2.50
CA PRO A 119 2.48 -1.31 1.64
C PRO A 119 2.31 -1.67 0.15
N CYS A 120 1.16 -1.33 -0.44
CA CYS A 120 0.91 -1.55 -1.87
C CYS A 120 1.89 -0.79 -2.80
N HIS A 121 2.56 0.25 -2.29
CA HIS A 121 3.60 0.98 -3.02
C HIS A 121 4.85 0.11 -3.31
N LEU A 122 5.05 -0.99 -2.61
CA LEU A 122 6.18 -1.92 -2.82
C LEU A 122 5.96 -2.88 -4.01
N ILE A 123 4.76 -2.90 -4.59
CA ILE A 123 4.42 -3.82 -5.68
C ILE A 123 4.61 -3.13 -7.03
N ILE A 124 5.45 -3.72 -7.88
CA ILE A 124 5.81 -3.20 -9.20
C ILE A 124 5.52 -4.23 -10.31
N PRO A 125 5.43 -3.82 -11.58
CA PRO A 125 5.28 -4.75 -12.69
C PRO A 125 6.43 -5.77 -12.75
N LYS A 126 6.13 -6.99 -13.22
CA LYS A 126 7.12 -8.07 -13.33
C LYS A 126 8.31 -7.67 -14.20
N GLU A 127 8.05 -7.02 -15.32
CA GLU A 127 9.08 -6.54 -16.25
C GLU A 127 10.03 -5.54 -15.57
N SER A 128 9.49 -4.68 -14.73
CA SER A 128 10.28 -3.72 -13.94
C SER A 128 11.13 -4.43 -12.88
N MET A 129 10.60 -5.46 -12.25
CA MET A 129 11.35 -6.28 -11.30
C MET A 129 12.51 -7.01 -11.99
N ASP A 130 12.28 -7.59 -13.16
CA ASP A 130 13.32 -8.27 -13.93
C ASP A 130 14.42 -7.28 -14.35
N LYS A 131 14.05 -6.10 -14.82
CA LYS A 131 14.99 -5.01 -15.15
C LYS A 131 15.78 -4.54 -13.92
N ALA A 132 15.14 -4.42 -12.77
CA ALA A 132 15.82 -4.06 -11.53
C ALA A 132 16.89 -5.08 -11.12
N LYS A 133 16.60 -6.37 -11.28
CA LYS A 133 17.57 -7.46 -11.03
C LYS A 133 18.76 -7.38 -11.98
N GLU A 134 18.55 -7.09 -13.26
CA GLU A 134 19.61 -6.91 -14.24
C GLU A 134 20.51 -5.72 -13.91
N ILE A 135 19.93 -4.58 -13.54
CA ILE A 135 20.69 -3.38 -13.16
C ILE A 135 21.55 -3.67 -11.92
N ARG A 136 21.00 -4.32 -10.91
CA ARG A 136 21.76 -4.73 -9.71
C ARG A 136 22.92 -5.66 -10.04
N ALA A 137 22.69 -6.68 -10.85
CA ALA A 137 23.73 -7.63 -11.28
C ALA A 137 24.86 -6.93 -12.06
N THR A 138 24.54 -5.91 -12.85
CA THR A 138 25.53 -5.11 -13.57
C THR A 138 26.31 -4.18 -12.63
N ALA A 139 25.63 -3.52 -11.69
CA ALA A 139 26.26 -2.63 -10.71
C ALA A 139 27.23 -3.39 -9.78
N GLU A 140 26.88 -4.60 -9.37
CA GLU A 140 27.78 -5.47 -8.57
C GLU A 140 29.07 -5.81 -9.30
N LYS A 141 29.01 -5.99 -10.62
CA LYS A 141 30.20 -6.28 -11.46
C LYS A 141 31.10 -5.07 -11.68
N THR A 142 30.56 -3.86 -11.57
CA THR A 142 31.28 -2.61 -11.92
C THR A 142 31.84 -1.84 -10.74
N LEU A 143 31.81 -2.35 -9.52
CA LEU A 143 32.22 -1.64 -8.29
C LEU A 143 31.45 -0.33 -8.00
N PHE A 144 30.48 0.03 -8.83
CA PHE A 144 29.55 1.12 -8.56
C PHE A 144 28.45 0.56 -7.65
N LYS A 145 28.60 0.71 -6.36
CA LYS A 145 27.49 0.62 -5.42
C LYS A 145 26.63 1.88 -5.60
N GLY A 146 25.94 1.96 -6.73
CA GLY A 146 24.89 2.96 -6.91
C GLY A 146 23.83 2.74 -5.85
N SER A 147 23.38 3.80 -5.21
CA SER A 147 22.27 3.73 -4.27
C SER A 147 21.06 3.08 -4.95
N ASP A 148 20.25 2.31 -4.22
CA ASP A 148 18.97 1.76 -4.72
C ASP A 148 18.05 2.85 -5.28
N LEU A 149 18.29 4.12 -4.96
CA LEU A 149 17.63 5.32 -5.50
C LEU A 149 17.78 5.45 -7.02
N TYR A 150 19.00 5.23 -7.57
CA TYR A 150 19.24 5.27 -9.02
C TYR A 150 18.44 4.19 -9.76
N LEU A 151 18.29 3.03 -9.12
CA LEU A 151 17.50 1.93 -9.65
C LEU A 151 16.04 2.31 -9.86
N LEU A 152 15.44 3.02 -8.88
CA LEU A 152 14.04 3.44 -8.93
C LEU A 152 13.75 4.45 -10.04
N ASP A 153 14.71 5.31 -10.37
CA ASP A 153 14.57 6.27 -11.47
C ASP A 153 14.68 5.60 -12.84
N SER A 154 15.26 4.40 -12.89
CA SER A 154 15.53 3.65 -14.14
C SER A 154 14.45 2.65 -14.51
N ILE A 155 13.46 2.41 -13.63
CA ILE A 155 12.39 1.44 -13.84
C ILE A 155 11.01 2.09 -13.81
N ASP A 156 10.04 1.47 -14.48
CA ASP A 156 8.64 1.82 -14.34
C ASP A 156 8.10 1.21 -13.04
N VAL A 157 7.70 2.04 -12.08
CA VAL A 157 7.13 1.58 -10.81
C VAL A 157 5.68 1.11 -10.95
N GLY A 158 5.09 1.25 -12.13
CA GLY A 158 3.71 0.89 -12.40
C GLY A 158 2.69 1.88 -11.85
N ALA A 159 1.43 1.55 -12.04
CA ALA A 159 0.32 2.37 -11.56
C ALA A 159 0.27 2.43 -10.03
N TYR A 160 -0.18 3.56 -9.52
CA TYR A 160 -0.47 3.79 -8.11
C TYR A 160 -1.68 4.70 -7.98
N ALA A 161 -2.53 4.44 -6.98
CA ALA A 161 -3.77 5.21 -6.79
C ALA A 161 -3.55 6.73 -6.63
N TYR A 162 -2.37 7.12 -6.19
CA TYR A 162 -1.98 8.51 -5.91
C TYR A 162 -0.87 9.02 -6.84
N GLY A 163 -0.62 8.33 -7.93
CA GLY A 163 0.38 8.68 -8.94
C GLY A 163 1.76 8.03 -8.76
N PRO A 164 2.50 7.88 -9.85
CA PRO A 164 3.79 7.19 -9.83
C PRO A 164 4.88 7.97 -9.08
N GLU A 165 4.84 9.29 -9.07
CA GLU A 165 5.79 10.12 -8.32
C GLU A 165 5.69 9.83 -6.82
N LEU A 166 4.48 9.86 -6.25
CA LEU A 166 4.28 9.55 -4.84
C LEU A 166 4.67 8.10 -4.52
N LYS A 167 4.41 7.17 -5.43
CA LYS A 167 4.85 5.78 -5.29
C LYS A 167 6.37 5.69 -5.14
N ARG A 168 7.14 6.37 -6.01
CA ARG A 168 8.61 6.41 -5.94
C ARG A 168 9.10 6.97 -4.60
N GLU A 169 8.47 8.04 -4.15
CA GLU A 169 8.82 8.66 -2.86
C GLU A 169 8.58 7.71 -1.68
N LEU A 170 7.44 7.03 -1.66
CA LEU A 170 7.11 6.07 -0.59
C LEU A 170 8.03 4.84 -0.59
N ILE A 171 8.47 4.38 -1.76
CA ILE A 171 9.44 3.28 -1.87
C ILE A 171 10.78 3.67 -1.23
N LYS A 172 11.16 4.95 -1.32
CA LYS A 172 12.42 5.48 -0.77
C LYS A 172 12.42 5.59 0.77
N LEU A 173 11.25 5.62 1.37
CA LEU A 173 11.07 5.71 2.82
C LEU A 173 11.27 4.37 3.51
#